data_625d527aeab749a15aa01ce1c612bdb3
#
_entry.id   625d527aeab749a15aa01ce1c612bdb3
#
_cell.length_a   1.000
_cell.length_b   1.000
_cell.length_c   1.000
_cell.angle_alpha   90.00
_cell.angle_beta   90.00
_cell.angle_gamma   90.00
#
_symmetry.space_group_name_H-M   'P 1'
#
loop_
_entity.id
_entity.type
_entity.pdbx_description
1 polymer ?
#
loop_
_entity_poly.entity_id
_entity_poly.type
_entity_poly.pdbx_seq_one_letter_code
_entity_poly.pdbx_strand_id
1 'polypeptide(L)'
;VLSLIFLKFVSDKFEERRAELIAEGKEKYTDMVEFYTMKNVFYLLETSRWSHIQQHAKQGDIAIKIDSALTAVEKSNPSLKGALPDNYFSRLGLDGSKLSALIDAINNIDTVEDKEEDVVGRVYEYFLGKFAASEGKLGGEFYTPKCVVNLIAEMIEPYKGKIYDPCCGSGGMFVQSLKFVQSHHG
;
A
#
# COMPACT_ATOMS: atom_id res chain seq x y z
N VAL A 1 5.06 -10.57 0.96
CA VAL A 1 3.92 -10.20 1.81
C VAL A 1 3.52 -8.75 1.59
N LEU A 2 4.44 -7.78 1.72
CA LEU A 2 4.14 -6.34 1.54
C LEU A 2 3.46 -6.03 0.20
N SER A 3 3.93 -6.61 -0.89
CA SER A 3 3.35 -6.40 -2.23
C SER A 3 1.91 -6.89 -2.34
N LEU A 4 1.56 -7.97 -1.64
CA LEU A 4 0.18 -8.47 -1.58
C LEU A 4 -0.72 -7.56 -0.75
N ILE A 5 -0.22 -7.06 0.40
CA ILE A 5 -0.96 -6.11 1.22
C ILE A 5 -1.16 -4.79 0.45
N PHE A 6 -0.12 -4.32 -0.25
CA PHE A 6 -0.25 -3.18 -1.14
C PHE A 6 -1.31 -3.41 -2.21
N LEU A 7 -1.29 -4.57 -2.89
CA LEU A 7 -2.27 -4.92 -3.92
C LEU A 7 -3.70 -4.96 -3.36
N LYS A 8 -3.90 -5.52 -2.15
CA LYS A 8 -5.19 -5.50 -1.44
C LYS A 8 -5.64 -4.08 -1.18
N PHE A 9 -4.79 -3.24 -0.58
CA PHE A 9 -5.11 -1.86 -0.26
C PHE A 9 -5.47 -1.02 -1.50
N VAL A 10 -4.66 -1.06 -2.55
CA VAL A 10 -4.95 -0.28 -3.76
C VAL A 10 -6.21 -0.78 -4.46
N SER A 11 -6.49 -2.09 -4.37
CA SER A 11 -7.72 -2.67 -4.89
C SER A 11 -8.96 -2.20 -4.12
N ASP A 12 -8.90 -2.19 -2.80
CA ASP A 12 -10.01 -1.71 -1.97
C ASP A 12 -10.29 -0.23 -2.23
N LYS A 13 -9.25 0.61 -2.32
CA LYS A 13 -9.39 2.03 -2.66
C LYS A 13 -9.94 2.24 -4.07
N PHE A 14 -9.56 1.41 -5.02
CA PHE A 14 -10.11 1.43 -6.37
C PHE A 14 -11.61 1.10 -6.36
N GLU A 15 -12.03 0.04 -5.67
CA GLU A 15 -13.44 -0.37 -5.60
C GLU A 15 -14.28 0.66 -4.82
N GLU A 16 -13.76 1.25 -3.74
CA GLU A 16 -14.40 2.37 -3.04
C GLU A 16 -14.68 3.53 -4.01
N ARG A 17 -13.65 3.96 -4.75
CA ARG A 17 -13.81 5.05 -5.73
C ARG A 17 -14.75 4.70 -6.87
N ARG A 18 -14.70 3.46 -7.35
CA ARG A 18 -15.61 2.95 -8.38
C ARG A 18 -17.07 2.99 -7.90
N ALA A 19 -17.32 2.57 -6.68
CA ALA A 19 -18.66 2.63 -6.08
C ALA A 19 -19.16 4.07 -5.92
N GLU A 20 -18.29 5.02 -5.54
CA GLU A 20 -18.63 6.45 -5.52
C GLU A 20 -19.06 6.95 -6.90
N LEU A 21 -18.31 6.63 -7.97
CA LEU A 21 -18.64 7.03 -9.33
C LEU A 21 -19.99 6.49 -9.77
N ILE A 22 -20.33 5.26 -9.42
CA ILE A 22 -21.64 4.65 -9.69
C ILE A 22 -22.73 5.38 -8.92
N ALA A 23 -22.53 5.65 -7.63
CA ALA A 23 -23.48 6.38 -6.79
C ALA A 23 -23.73 7.82 -7.28
N GLU A 24 -22.71 8.45 -7.89
CA GLU A 24 -22.82 9.77 -8.52
C GLU A 24 -23.51 9.73 -9.91
N GLY A 25 -23.98 8.56 -10.39
CA GLY A 25 -24.55 8.39 -11.72
C GLY A 25 -23.54 8.50 -12.86
N LYS A 26 -22.28 8.27 -12.56
CA LYS A 26 -21.14 8.39 -13.50
C LYS A 26 -20.59 7.03 -13.96
N GLU A 27 -21.42 6.01 -14.09
CA GLU A 27 -21.02 4.64 -14.44
C GLU A 27 -20.15 4.57 -15.71
N LYS A 28 -20.45 5.36 -16.73
CA LYS A 28 -19.67 5.41 -17.98
C LYS A 28 -18.23 5.91 -17.84
N TYR A 29 -17.87 6.45 -16.69
CA TYR A 29 -16.52 6.94 -16.39
C TYR A 29 -15.70 5.98 -15.50
N THR A 30 -16.28 4.85 -15.13
CA THR A 30 -15.61 3.85 -14.26
C THR A 30 -14.39 3.19 -14.89
N ASP A 31 -14.23 3.27 -16.21
CA ASP A 31 -13.07 2.75 -16.93
C ASP A 31 -12.07 3.85 -17.36
N MET A 32 -12.28 5.10 -16.91
CA MET A 32 -11.43 6.23 -17.25
C MET A 32 -10.43 6.49 -16.11
N VAL A 33 -9.13 6.36 -16.40
CA VAL A 33 -8.02 6.49 -15.46
C VAL A 33 -8.02 7.85 -14.74
N GLU A 34 -8.39 8.92 -15.44
CA GLU A 34 -8.37 10.30 -14.94
C GLU A 34 -9.27 10.48 -13.71
N PHE A 35 -10.43 9.80 -13.66
CA PHE A 35 -11.37 9.90 -12.54
C PHE A 35 -10.87 9.26 -11.24
N TYR A 36 -9.86 8.41 -11.34
CA TYR A 36 -9.17 7.82 -10.20
C TYR A 36 -7.95 8.66 -9.79
N THR A 37 -7.11 9.04 -10.75
CA THR A 37 -5.90 9.82 -10.48
C THR A 37 -6.19 11.20 -9.90
N MET A 38 -7.30 11.85 -10.28
CA MET A 38 -7.78 13.11 -9.67
C MET A 38 -8.04 13.00 -8.16
N LYS A 39 -8.29 11.79 -7.65
CA LYS A 39 -8.51 11.50 -6.24
C LYS A 39 -7.34 10.76 -5.59
N ASN A 40 -6.18 10.75 -6.24
CA ASN A 40 -4.99 10.01 -5.82
C ASN A 40 -5.25 8.50 -5.62
N VAL A 41 -6.16 7.93 -6.41
CA VAL A 41 -6.45 6.49 -6.42
C VAL A 41 -5.76 5.87 -7.63
N PHE A 42 -5.08 4.76 -7.44
CA PHE A 42 -4.48 4.00 -8.54
C PHE A 42 -5.55 3.29 -9.36
N TYR A 43 -5.38 3.32 -10.68
CA TYR A 43 -6.27 2.60 -11.59
C TYR A 43 -5.88 1.13 -11.70
N LEU A 44 -6.85 0.23 -11.60
CA LEU A 44 -6.64 -1.21 -11.67
C LEU A 44 -7.47 -1.85 -12.79
N LEU A 45 -6.78 -2.61 -13.64
CA LEU A 45 -7.44 -3.51 -14.58
C LEU A 45 -8.12 -4.65 -13.80
N GLU A 46 -9.15 -5.25 -14.37
CA GLU A 46 -9.93 -6.33 -13.74
C GLU A 46 -9.03 -7.46 -13.25
N THR A 47 -8.05 -7.88 -14.05
CA THR A 47 -7.09 -8.94 -13.71
C THR A 47 -6.14 -8.57 -12.57
N SER A 48 -6.07 -7.28 -12.19
CA SER A 48 -5.21 -6.77 -11.12
C SER A 48 -5.97 -6.50 -9.83
N ARG A 49 -7.28 -6.68 -9.82
CA ARG A 49 -8.09 -6.46 -8.62
C ARG A 49 -7.93 -7.61 -7.63
N TRP A 50 -8.05 -7.30 -6.35
CA TRP A 50 -7.94 -8.31 -5.30
C TRP A 50 -8.97 -9.43 -5.43
N SER A 51 -10.19 -9.11 -5.85
CA SER A 51 -11.25 -10.08 -6.12
C SER A 51 -10.82 -11.15 -7.15
N HIS A 52 -10.11 -10.72 -8.21
CA HIS A 52 -9.58 -11.66 -9.21
C HIS A 52 -8.51 -12.57 -8.61
N ILE A 53 -7.57 -12.02 -7.82
CA ILE A 53 -6.53 -12.81 -7.14
C ILE A 53 -7.15 -13.81 -6.18
N GLN A 54 -8.13 -13.40 -5.39
CA GLN A 54 -8.83 -14.23 -4.42
C GLN A 54 -9.57 -15.40 -5.10
N GLN A 55 -10.30 -15.14 -6.19
CA GLN A 55 -11.00 -16.17 -6.96
C GLN A 55 -10.05 -17.26 -7.49
N HIS A 56 -8.81 -16.89 -7.80
CA HIS A 56 -7.81 -17.78 -8.38
C HIS A 56 -6.78 -18.29 -7.35
N ALA A 57 -6.95 -17.97 -6.05
CA ALA A 57 -5.98 -18.25 -5.00
C ALA A 57 -5.56 -19.74 -4.87
N LYS A 58 -6.46 -20.67 -5.23
CA LYS A 58 -6.22 -22.11 -5.16
C LYS A 58 -5.66 -22.74 -6.46
N GLN A 59 -5.44 -21.92 -7.48
CA GLN A 59 -4.90 -22.40 -8.76
C GLN A 59 -3.38 -22.52 -8.69
N GLY A 60 -2.83 -23.52 -9.42
CA GLY A 60 -1.38 -23.77 -9.42
C GLY A 60 -0.53 -22.61 -10.01
N ASP A 61 -1.13 -21.72 -10.78
CA ASP A 61 -0.51 -20.58 -11.42
C ASP A 61 -0.68 -19.26 -10.66
N ILE A 62 -1.15 -19.32 -9.42
CA ILE A 62 -1.44 -18.11 -8.61
C ILE A 62 -0.24 -17.17 -8.46
N ALA A 63 0.97 -17.70 -8.34
CA ALA A 63 2.19 -16.91 -8.26
C ALA A 63 2.40 -16.04 -9.52
N ILE A 64 2.15 -16.63 -10.70
CA ILE A 64 2.25 -15.93 -11.98
C ILE A 64 1.15 -14.85 -12.09
N LYS A 65 -0.06 -15.15 -11.62
CA LYS A 65 -1.17 -14.19 -11.62
C LYS A 65 -0.88 -12.98 -10.72
N ILE A 66 -0.28 -13.20 -9.56
CA ILE A 66 0.14 -12.10 -8.66
C ILE A 66 1.19 -11.23 -9.34
N ASP A 67 2.24 -11.83 -9.92
CA ASP A 67 3.29 -11.09 -10.63
C ASP A 67 2.71 -10.28 -11.80
N SER A 68 1.81 -10.90 -12.57
CA SER A 68 1.11 -10.24 -13.68
C SER A 68 0.24 -9.07 -13.21
N ALA A 69 -0.46 -9.23 -12.06
CA ALA A 69 -1.27 -8.18 -11.47
C ALA A 69 -0.42 -6.99 -11.03
N LEU A 70 0.69 -7.23 -10.34
CA LEU A 70 1.63 -6.17 -9.92
C LEU A 70 2.21 -5.42 -11.12
N THR A 71 2.64 -6.15 -12.14
CA THR A 71 3.15 -5.56 -13.40
C THR A 71 2.07 -4.72 -14.10
N ALA A 72 0.82 -5.18 -14.11
CA ALA A 72 -0.29 -4.44 -14.73
C ALA A 72 -0.64 -3.17 -13.93
N VAL A 73 -0.60 -3.21 -12.59
CA VAL A 73 -0.77 -2.03 -11.73
C VAL A 73 0.30 -0.99 -12.04
N GLU A 74 1.57 -1.41 -12.13
CA GLU A 74 2.68 -0.51 -12.45
C GLU A 74 2.53 0.14 -13.83
N LYS A 75 2.16 -0.65 -14.85
CA LYS A 75 1.95 -0.15 -16.21
C LYS A 75 0.79 0.84 -16.32
N SER A 76 -0.27 0.63 -15.56
CA SER A 76 -1.44 1.51 -15.55
C SER A 76 -1.22 2.80 -14.75
N ASN A 77 -0.17 2.85 -13.92
CA ASN A 77 0.09 3.96 -13.01
C ASN A 77 1.57 4.41 -13.11
N PRO A 78 1.89 5.39 -13.96
CA PRO A 78 3.28 5.82 -14.21
C PRO A 78 4.05 6.25 -12.96
N SER A 79 3.35 6.71 -11.91
CA SER A 79 3.95 7.07 -10.61
C SER A 79 4.55 5.88 -9.86
N LEU A 80 4.15 4.66 -10.20
CA LEU A 80 4.66 3.42 -9.59
C LEU A 80 5.81 2.78 -10.37
N LYS A 81 6.31 3.42 -11.42
CA LYS A 81 7.34 2.85 -12.29
C LYS A 81 8.59 2.47 -11.49
N GLY A 82 8.96 1.19 -11.51
CA GLY A 82 10.12 0.63 -10.81
C GLY A 82 9.93 0.45 -9.30
N ALA A 83 8.71 0.67 -8.77
CA ALA A 83 8.42 0.55 -7.34
C ALA A 83 7.95 -0.86 -6.95
N LEU A 84 7.41 -1.63 -7.88
CA LEU A 84 6.87 -2.95 -7.60
C LEU A 84 7.84 -4.06 -8.04
N PRO A 85 7.86 -5.20 -7.32
CA PRO A 85 8.76 -6.30 -7.67
C PRO A 85 8.31 -6.98 -8.97
N ASP A 86 9.28 -7.27 -9.85
CA ASP A 86 9.05 -7.97 -11.10
C ASP A 86 9.32 -9.47 -10.95
N ASN A 87 8.38 -10.31 -11.38
CA ASN A 87 8.46 -11.77 -11.37
C ASN A 87 8.97 -12.35 -10.04
N TYR A 88 8.54 -11.78 -8.92
CA TYR A 88 9.05 -12.14 -7.60
C TYR A 88 8.44 -13.45 -7.09
N PHE A 89 7.12 -13.58 -7.15
CA PHE A 89 6.39 -14.72 -6.59
C PHE A 89 6.62 -16.00 -7.39
N SER A 90 6.69 -15.91 -8.71
CA SER A 90 6.98 -17.04 -9.60
C SER A 90 8.39 -17.60 -9.40
N ARG A 91 9.37 -16.74 -9.07
CA ARG A 91 10.76 -17.16 -8.79
C ARG A 91 10.97 -17.77 -7.42
N LEU A 92 10.14 -17.46 -6.44
CA LEU A 92 10.28 -17.97 -5.07
C LEU A 92 9.96 -19.47 -4.95
N GLY A 93 9.30 -20.08 -5.95
CA GLY A 93 8.90 -21.48 -5.89
C GLY A 93 8.05 -21.82 -4.69
N LEU A 94 7.24 -20.87 -4.20
CA LEU A 94 6.37 -21.08 -3.06
C LEU A 94 5.29 -22.10 -3.39
N ASP A 95 5.01 -22.99 -2.44
CA ASP A 95 3.87 -23.88 -2.51
C ASP A 95 2.57 -23.07 -2.63
N GLY A 96 1.75 -23.42 -3.63
CA GLY A 96 0.47 -22.75 -3.88
C GLY A 96 -0.47 -22.77 -2.67
N SER A 97 -0.42 -23.82 -1.83
CA SER A 97 -1.22 -23.90 -0.60
C SER A 97 -0.83 -22.82 0.42
N LYS A 98 0.46 -22.55 0.57
CA LYS A 98 0.97 -21.50 1.46
C LYS A 98 0.60 -20.11 0.94
N LEU A 99 0.66 -19.91 -0.37
CA LEU A 99 0.30 -18.66 -1.01
C LEU A 99 -1.20 -18.41 -0.91
N SER A 100 -2.03 -19.44 -1.09
CA SER A 100 -3.48 -19.36 -0.86
C SER A 100 -3.82 -19.00 0.58
N ALA A 101 -3.20 -19.65 1.56
CA ALA A 101 -3.40 -19.33 2.97
C ALA A 101 -2.99 -17.88 3.31
N LEU A 102 -1.93 -17.39 2.69
CA LEU A 102 -1.50 -15.99 2.84
C LEU A 102 -2.52 -15.01 2.24
N ILE A 103 -3.06 -15.32 1.06
CA ILE A 103 -4.11 -14.50 0.42
C ILE A 103 -5.37 -14.48 1.31
N ASP A 104 -5.78 -15.61 1.86
CA ASP A 104 -6.93 -15.69 2.76
C ASP A 104 -6.70 -14.87 4.05
N ALA A 105 -5.49 -14.94 4.62
CA ALA A 105 -5.13 -14.15 5.80
C ALA A 105 -5.17 -12.63 5.52
N ILE A 106 -4.65 -12.21 4.37
CA ILE A 106 -4.65 -10.79 3.97
C ILE A 106 -6.07 -10.32 3.64
N ASN A 107 -6.91 -11.19 3.09
CA ASN A 107 -8.30 -10.83 2.76
C ASN A 107 -9.11 -10.41 3.99
N ASN A 108 -8.77 -10.93 5.17
CA ASN A 108 -9.42 -10.58 6.43
C ASN A 108 -8.93 -9.28 7.05
N ILE A 109 -7.95 -8.60 6.42
CA ILE A 109 -7.48 -7.29 6.86
C ILE A 109 -8.42 -6.23 6.28
N ASP A 110 -9.12 -5.52 7.14
CA ASP A 110 -9.89 -4.35 6.72
C ASP A 110 -8.94 -3.17 6.46
N THR A 111 -8.97 -2.68 5.23
CA THR A 111 -8.10 -1.58 4.80
C THR A 111 -8.87 -0.28 4.57
N VAL A 112 -10.20 -0.29 4.78
CA VAL A 112 -11.10 0.83 4.42
C VAL A 112 -11.77 1.48 5.64
N GLU A 113 -12.08 0.72 6.69
CA GLU A 113 -12.93 1.21 7.79
C GLU A 113 -12.31 2.33 8.63
N ASP A 114 -10.99 2.41 8.74
CA ASP A 114 -10.34 3.40 9.60
C ASP A 114 -9.76 4.56 8.79
N LYS A 115 -10.60 5.56 8.51
CA LYS A 115 -10.17 6.81 7.84
C LYS A 115 -9.16 7.62 8.68
N GLU A 116 -9.07 7.38 9.98
CA GLU A 116 -8.16 8.08 10.89
C GLU A 116 -6.87 7.30 11.19
N GLU A 117 -6.85 5.98 11.03
CA GLU A 117 -5.66 5.17 11.26
C GLU A 117 -5.02 4.73 9.94
N ASP A 118 -3.71 4.94 9.83
CA ASP A 118 -2.87 4.44 8.75
C ASP A 118 -2.66 2.91 8.91
N VAL A 119 -3.71 2.14 8.57
CA VAL A 119 -3.69 0.67 8.67
C VAL A 119 -2.55 0.08 7.85
N VAL A 120 -2.30 0.62 6.65
CA VAL A 120 -1.21 0.17 5.77
C VAL A 120 0.14 0.45 6.39
N GLY A 121 0.32 1.64 6.96
CA GLY A 121 1.54 1.98 7.70
C GLY A 121 1.75 1.06 8.90
N ARG A 122 0.72 0.77 9.70
CA ARG A 122 0.80 -0.14 10.86
C ARG A 122 1.15 -1.57 10.45
N VAL A 123 0.56 -2.07 9.38
CA VAL A 123 0.89 -3.38 8.83
C VAL A 123 2.33 -3.40 8.32
N TYR A 124 2.77 -2.34 7.65
CA TYR A 124 4.14 -2.17 7.20
C TYR A 124 5.12 -2.16 8.39
N GLU A 125 4.85 -1.36 9.44
CA GLU A 125 5.63 -1.31 10.68
C GLU A 125 5.73 -2.68 11.37
N TYR A 126 4.60 -3.40 11.47
CA TYR A 126 4.57 -4.73 12.06
C TYR A 126 5.50 -5.70 11.30
N PHE A 127 5.43 -5.72 9.97
CA PHE A 127 6.28 -6.59 9.18
C PHE A 127 7.76 -6.18 9.24
N LEU A 128 8.07 -4.88 9.20
CA LEU A 128 9.46 -4.43 9.37
C LEU A 128 10.02 -4.86 10.74
N GLY A 129 9.24 -4.72 11.81
CA GLY A 129 9.63 -5.18 13.13
C GLY A 129 9.89 -6.69 13.19
N LYS A 130 9.06 -7.49 12.50
CA LYS A 130 9.25 -8.95 12.42
C LYS A 130 10.44 -9.34 11.54
N PHE A 131 10.68 -8.66 10.43
CA PHE A 131 11.85 -8.90 9.58
C PHE A 131 13.15 -8.51 10.30
N ALA A 132 13.20 -7.36 10.96
CA ALA A 132 14.35 -6.95 11.76
C ALA A 132 14.69 -7.98 12.87
N ALA A 133 13.66 -8.58 13.48
CA ALA A 133 13.86 -9.63 14.47
C ALA A 133 14.34 -10.96 13.86
N SER A 134 13.95 -11.30 12.60
CA SER A 134 14.29 -12.56 11.95
C SER A 134 15.66 -12.57 11.26
N GLU A 135 16.10 -11.44 10.73
CA GLU A 135 17.37 -11.33 9.97
C GLU A 135 18.59 -10.99 10.84
N GLY A 136 18.40 -10.87 12.17
CA GLY A 136 19.49 -10.80 13.14
C GLY A 136 20.64 -9.86 12.77
N LYS A 137 20.55 -8.62 13.10
CA LYS A 137 21.64 -7.66 13.29
C LYS A 137 22.21 -6.86 12.13
N LEU A 138 21.97 -7.10 10.85
CA LEU A 138 22.70 -6.41 9.78
C LEU A 138 21.84 -5.73 8.69
N GLY A 139 20.52 -5.82 8.70
CA GLY A 139 19.67 -5.34 7.61
C GLY A 139 18.51 -4.43 8.04
N GLY A 140 18.41 -4.05 9.28
CA GLY A 140 17.32 -3.22 9.75
C GLY A 140 17.51 -1.76 9.35
N GLU A 141 16.94 -1.35 8.24
CA GLU A 141 16.56 0.06 8.13
C GLU A 141 15.59 0.31 9.28
N PHE A 142 16.06 1.02 10.28
CA PHE A 142 15.28 1.31 11.47
C PHE A 142 14.14 2.25 11.08
N TYR A 143 12.94 1.71 10.98
CA TYR A 143 11.75 2.54 10.88
C TYR A 143 11.49 3.22 12.22
N THR A 144 11.46 4.53 12.24
CA THR A 144 11.14 5.29 13.45
C THR A 144 9.65 5.14 13.73
N PRO A 145 9.23 4.60 14.90
CA PRO A 145 7.82 4.41 15.22
C PRO A 145 7.04 5.73 15.11
N LYS A 146 5.82 5.66 14.59
CA LYS A 146 4.95 6.83 14.37
C LYS A 146 4.77 7.68 15.64
N CYS A 147 4.65 7.04 16.81
CA CYS A 147 4.52 7.75 18.09
C CYS A 147 5.75 8.61 18.41
N VAL A 148 6.96 8.15 18.05
CA VAL A 148 8.21 8.90 18.22
C VAL A 148 8.28 10.06 17.24
N VAL A 149 7.91 9.80 15.97
CA VAL A 149 7.90 10.84 14.92
C VAL A 149 6.87 11.92 15.25
N ASN A 150 5.69 11.54 15.74
CA ASN A 150 4.67 12.48 16.20
C ASN A 150 5.20 13.34 17.35
N LEU A 151 5.78 12.71 18.36
CA LEU A 151 6.36 13.44 19.50
C LEU A 151 7.40 14.47 19.03
N ILE A 152 8.30 14.07 18.12
CA ILE A 152 9.31 14.98 17.57
C ILE A 152 8.66 16.13 16.81
N ALA A 153 7.63 15.87 15.96
CA ALA A 153 6.93 16.91 15.23
C ALA A 153 6.22 17.89 16.17
N GLU A 154 5.56 17.40 17.22
CA GLU A 154 4.92 18.24 18.25
C GLU A 154 5.96 19.08 19.05
N MET A 155 7.16 18.55 19.29
CA MET A 155 8.23 19.28 19.98
C MET A 155 8.88 20.38 19.11
N ILE A 156 9.00 20.14 17.80
CA ILE A 156 9.66 21.07 16.87
C ILE A 156 8.68 22.13 16.37
N GLU A 157 7.39 21.84 16.34
CA GLU A 157 6.31 22.73 15.84
C GLU A 157 6.63 23.28 14.43
N PRO A 158 6.73 22.43 13.38
CA PRO A 158 7.21 22.81 12.05
C PRO A 158 6.13 23.55 11.23
N TYR A 159 5.71 24.74 11.65
CA TYR A 159 4.65 25.50 10.98
C TYR A 159 5.04 26.03 9.60
N LYS A 160 6.34 26.34 9.39
CA LYS A 160 6.85 26.88 8.12
C LYS A 160 8.35 26.68 8.00
N GLY A 161 8.85 26.69 6.76
CA GLY A 161 10.28 26.60 6.49
C GLY A 161 10.64 25.42 5.60
N LYS A 162 11.91 25.03 5.64
CA LYS A 162 12.43 23.86 4.92
C LYS A 162 12.79 22.79 5.94
N ILE A 163 12.35 21.57 5.69
CA ILE A 163 12.70 20.40 6.49
C ILE A 163 13.84 19.68 5.77
N TYR A 164 14.92 19.39 6.51
CA TYR A 164 16.06 18.62 6.02
C TYR A 164 16.32 17.46 6.98
N ASP A 165 16.24 16.25 6.47
CA ASP A 165 16.57 15.03 7.20
C ASP A 165 17.57 14.22 6.37
N PRO A 166 18.85 14.17 6.79
CA PRO A 166 19.90 13.44 6.06
C PRO A 166 19.75 11.93 6.15
N CYS A 167 18.90 11.43 7.05
CA CYS A 167 18.66 10.01 7.30
C CYS A 167 17.16 9.67 7.21
N CYS A 168 16.45 10.28 6.26
CA CYS A 168 14.99 10.29 6.21
C CYS A 168 14.31 8.92 6.10
N GLY A 169 15.03 7.86 5.76
CA GLY A 169 14.46 6.53 5.56
C GLY A 169 13.27 6.57 4.61
N SER A 170 12.10 6.11 5.09
CA SER A 170 10.83 6.15 4.35
C SER A 170 10.15 7.53 4.31
N GLY A 171 10.76 8.55 4.89
CA GLY A 171 10.21 9.91 4.91
C GLY A 171 9.17 10.16 6.00
N GLY A 172 9.13 9.35 7.04
CA GLY A 172 8.15 9.45 8.13
C GLY A 172 8.09 10.85 8.76
N MET A 173 9.23 11.48 8.98
CA MET A 173 9.31 12.85 9.53
C MET A 173 8.66 13.89 8.62
N PHE A 174 8.85 13.80 7.30
CA PHE A 174 8.21 14.71 6.35
C PHE A 174 6.68 14.58 6.34
N VAL A 175 6.19 13.34 6.32
CA VAL A 175 4.75 13.06 6.33
C VAL A 175 4.11 13.57 7.61
N GLN A 176 4.75 13.37 8.75
CA GLN A 176 4.19 13.78 10.04
C GLN A 176 4.25 15.29 10.25
N SER A 177 5.32 15.94 9.79
CA SER A 177 5.40 17.41 9.77
C SER A 177 4.29 18.03 8.92
N LEU A 178 3.97 17.44 7.77
CA LEU A 178 2.85 17.89 6.95
C LEU A 178 1.50 17.72 7.67
N LYS A 179 1.28 16.57 8.31
CA LYS A 179 0.05 16.32 9.11
C LYS A 179 -0.07 17.30 10.29
N PHE A 180 1.03 17.59 10.96
CA PHE A 180 1.09 18.59 12.03
C PHE A 180 0.59 19.96 11.53
N VAL A 181 1.13 20.45 10.43
CA VAL A 181 0.69 21.72 9.83
C VAL A 181 -0.79 21.67 9.46
N GLN A 182 -1.27 20.60 8.85
CA GLN A 182 -2.68 20.44 8.48
C GLN A 182 -3.63 20.44 9.67
N SER A 183 -3.24 19.84 10.79
CA SER A 183 -4.06 19.79 12.01
C SER A 183 -4.09 21.09 12.82
N HIS A 184 -3.08 21.96 12.66
CA HIS A 184 -2.94 23.22 13.42
C HIS A 184 -3.25 24.48 12.61
N HIS A 185 -3.51 24.35 11.31
CA HIS A 185 -3.91 25.46 10.42
C HIS A 185 -5.38 25.38 9.99
N GLY A 186 -6.24 24.71 10.81
CA GLY A 186 -7.70 24.68 10.59
C GLY A 186 -8.39 25.97 11.01
#